data_5078764c23ec973965248246e492bb1f
#
_entry.id   5078764c23ec973965248246e492bb1f
#
_cell.length_a   1.000
_cell.length_b   1.000
_cell.length_c   1.000
_cell.angle_alpha   90.00
_cell.angle_beta   90.00
_cell.angle_gamma   90.00
#
_symmetry.space_group_name_H-M   'P 1'
#
loop_
_entity.id
_entity.type
_entity.pdbx_description
1 polymer ?
#
loop_
_entity_poly.entity_id
_entity_poly.type
_entity_poly.pdbx_seq_one_letter_code
_entity_poly.pdbx_strand_id
1 'polypeptide(L)'
;MKTDPVVVIGNFDGVHRGHAELLRIAKAAEPGAPLVAVTFWPHPMSVVRPDQVPLLLTTLERRKELLRAAGVEDVVVVHFTAEVASWTPAQFVDAVIRPLHPARVVVGENFRFGFRAAGDVSTLAELGAGEFKVHGVPLLTDGTQPRSSTLIRHAVAEGDFGRVRELSDNVFRFSGVVVRGDRRGHELGFPTANVPVPPGLAVPADGVYAGWVTRLDGDSPRWPAAISVGTNPTFDGVERRVEAYVLDRDDLELYDVEIAIDFYARLRGQVKYAGREALIKQMHADVEEARHLLHAA
;
A
#
# COMPACT_ATOMS: atom_id res chain seq x y z
N MET A 1 -20.98 13.74 -26.22
CA MET A 1 -20.68 14.75 -25.20
C MET A 1 -19.92 14.04 -24.10
N LYS A 2 -18.76 14.54 -23.66
CA LYS A 2 -18.08 13.96 -22.49
C LYS A 2 -18.96 14.25 -21.26
N THR A 3 -19.30 13.23 -20.52
CA THR A 3 -20.02 13.36 -19.25
C THR A 3 -19.05 13.92 -18.20
N ASP A 4 -19.49 14.88 -17.42
CA ASP A 4 -18.68 15.42 -16.33
C ASP A 4 -18.35 14.31 -15.30
N PRO A 5 -17.13 14.26 -14.77
CA PRO A 5 -16.68 13.15 -13.94
C PRO A 5 -17.32 13.13 -12.55
N VAL A 6 -17.33 11.94 -11.94
CA VAL A 6 -17.45 11.80 -10.49
C VAL A 6 -16.05 11.84 -9.90
N VAL A 7 -15.83 12.75 -8.95
CA VAL A 7 -14.54 12.91 -8.28
C VAL A 7 -14.61 12.31 -6.88
N VAL A 8 -13.64 11.47 -6.52
CA VAL A 8 -13.42 11.00 -5.15
C VAL A 8 -12.13 11.59 -4.58
N ILE A 9 -12.10 11.91 -3.30
CA ILE A 9 -10.94 12.54 -2.67
C ILE A 9 -10.53 11.75 -1.43
N GLY A 10 -9.24 11.39 -1.34
CA GLY A 10 -8.71 10.69 -0.19
C GLY A 10 -7.21 10.40 -0.30
N ASN A 11 -6.60 9.98 0.80
CA ASN A 11 -5.21 9.51 0.78
C ASN A 11 -5.07 8.18 0.04
N PHE A 12 -6.09 7.32 0.08
CA PHE A 12 -6.16 6.01 -0.56
C PHE A 12 -4.96 5.09 -0.30
N ASP A 13 -4.27 5.27 0.84
CA ASP A 13 -3.13 4.43 1.18
C ASP A 13 -3.58 3.00 1.50
N GLY A 14 -3.12 2.04 0.69
CA GLY A 14 -3.50 0.62 0.76
C GLY A 14 -4.82 0.26 0.06
N VAL A 15 -5.62 1.23 -0.40
CA VAL A 15 -6.95 1.03 -1.06
C VAL A 15 -7.76 -0.11 -0.41
N HIS A 16 -8.03 0.05 0.89
CA HIS A 16 -8.76 -0.93 1.71
C HIS A 16 -10.27 -0.98 1.37
N ARG A 17 -10.98 -1.95 1.93
CA ARG A 17 -12.43 -2.15 1.69
C ARG A 17 -13.28 -0.90 1.92
N GLY A 18 -12.93 -0.03 2.87
CA GLY A 18 -13.59 1.27 3.05
C GLY A 18 -13.41 2.20 1.85
N HIS A 19 -12.22 2.20 1.25
CA HIS A 19 -11.97 2.94 0.00
C HIS A 19 -12.70 2.28 -1.18
N ALA A 20 -12.68 0.95 -1.29
CA ALA A 20 -13.39 0.22 -2.35
C ALA A 20 -14.89 0.50 -2.32
N GLU A 21 -15.49 0.56 -1.14
CA GLU A 21 -16.91 0.91 -0.99
C GLU A 21 -17.21 2.36 -1.38
N LEU A 22 -16.34 3.31 -1.00
CA LEU A 22 -16.44 4.70 -1.45
C LEU A 22 -16.42 4.79 -2.99
N LEU A 23 -15.48 4.08 -3.62
CA LEU A 23 -15.36 4.04 -5.09
C LEU A 23 -16.58 3.39 -5.75
N ARG A 24 -17.11 2.31 -5.18
CA ARG A 24 -18.33 1.64 -5.64
C ARG A 24 -19.54 2.56 -5.60
N ILE A 25 -19.73 3.27 -4.50
CA ILE A 25 -20.82 4.25 -4.32
C ILE A 25 -20.66 5.40 -5.32
N ALA A 26 -19.44 5.92 -5.46
CA ALA A 26 -19.15 7.00 -6.41
C ALA A 26 -19.47 6.59 -7.85
N LYS A 27 -19.08 5.39 -8.27
CA LYS A 27 -19.37 4.86 -9.62
C LYS A 27 -20.87 4.67 -9.87
N ALA A 28 -21.63 4.30 -8.85
CA ALA A 28 -23.07 4.13 -8.95
C ALA A 28 -23.85 5.45 -8.92
N ALA A 29 -23.26 6.54 -8.43
CA ALA A 29 -23.96 7.81 -8.24
C ALA A 29 -24.28 8.54 -9.55
N GLU A 30 -23.45 8.37 -10.61
CA GLU A 30 -23.69 8.93 -11.97
C GLU A 30 -23.27 7.85 -12.98
N PRO A 31 -24.19 6.95 -13.39
CA PRO A 31 -23.89 5.87 -14.33
C PRO A 31 -23.36 6.39 -15.66
N GLY A 32 -22.23 5.87 -16.10
CA GLY A 32 -21.57 6.27 -17.34
C GLY A 32 -20.65 7.49 -17.25
N ALA A 33 -20.58 8.15 -16.09
CA ALA A 33 -19.60 9.20 -15.85
C ALA A 33 -18.22 8.61 -15.54
N PRO A 34 -17.12 9.21 -16.00
CA PRO A 34 -15.78 8.78 -15.63
C PRO A 34 -15.53 9.00 -14.14
N LEU A 35 -14.86 8.03 -13.50
CA LEU A 35 -14.47 8.12 -12.09
C LEU A 35 -13.04 8.63 -11.97
N VAL A 36 -12.86 9.76 -11.32
CA VAL A 36 -11.56 10.40 -11.08
C VAL A 36 -11.24 10.40 -9.59
N ALA A 37 -10.05 9.91 -9.23
CA ALA A 37 -9.58 9.96 -7.84
C ALA A 37 -8.56 11.09 -7.65
N VAL A 38 -8.78 11.92 -6.65
CA VAL A 38 -7.81 12.91 -6.16
C VAL A 38 -7.09 12.32 -4.95
N THR A 39 -5.77 12.20 -5.02
CA THR A 39 -4.93 11.75 -3.93
C THR A 39 -3.77 12.72 -3.69
N PHE A 40 -3.04 12.52 -2.62
CA PHE A 40 -1.98 13.43 -2.16
C PHE A 40 -0.62 12.74 -2.11
N TRP A 41 0.42 13.44 -2.57
CA TRP A 41 1.78 12.99 -2.46
C TRP A 41 2.76 14.18 -2.29
N PRO A 42 3.69 14.13 -1.32
CA PRO A 42 3.80 13.12 -0.27
C PRO A 42 2.57 13.08 0.65
N HIS A 43 2.55 12.15 1.60
CA HIS A 43 1.45 12.03 2.57
C HIS A 43 1.27 13.34 3.35
N PRO A 44 0.04 13.89 3.48
CA PRO A 44 -0.18 15.20 4.11
C PRO A 44 0.46 15.36 5.49
N MET A 45 0.49 14.29 6.29
CA MET A 45 1.13 14.31 7.60
C MET A 45 2.65 14.60 7.55
N SER A 46 3.33 14.30 6.43
CA SER A 46 4.76 14.59 6.29
C SER A 46 5.06 16.12 6.27
N VAL A 47 4.06 16.90 5.91
CA VAL A 47 4.15 18.37 5.89
C VAL A 47 3.54 18.99 7.16
N VAL A 48 2.36 18.47 7.58
CA VAL A 48 1.60 19.06 8.69
C VAL A 48 2.12 18.64 10.05
N ARG A 49 2.56 17.39 10.21
CA ARG A 49 3.09 16.79 11.45
C ARG A 49 4.20 15.80 11.13
N PRO A 50 5.41 16.26 10.78
CA PRO A 50 6.52 15.39 10.35
C PRO A 50 6.88 14.29 11.36
N ASP A 51 6.72 14.57 12.66
CA ASP A 51 7.01 13.60 13.74
C ASP A 51 5.95 12.49 13.89
N GLN A 52 4.82 12.59 13.18
CA GLN A 52 3.68 11.64 13.26
C GLN A 52 3.32 11.05 11.90
N VAL A 53 4.27 11.01 10.98
CA VAL A 53 4.04 10.44 9.64
C VAL A 53 3.82 8.94 9.76
N PRO A 54 2.67 8.41 9.31
CA PRO A 54 2.47 6.98 9.31
C PRO A 54 3.35 6.32 8.23
N LEU A 55 3.85 5.11 8.49
CA LEU A 55 4.47 4.30 7.46
C LEU A 55 3.46 4.01 6.35
N LEU A 56 3.83 4.25 5.11
CA LEU A 56 2.95 4.08 3.96
C LEU A 56 2.75 2.59 3.63
N LEU A 57 1.52 2.20 3.35
CA LEU A 57 1.18 0.85 2.88
C LEU A 57 1.46 0.66 1.39
N THR A 58 1.49 1.76 0.63
CA THR A 58 1.70 1.74 -0.81
C THR A 58 2.63 2.87 -1.25
N THR A 59 3.49 2.58 -2.22
CA THR A 59 4.11 3.63 -3.04
C THR A 59 3.03 4.38 -3.83
N LEU A 60 3.36 5.54 -4.40
CA LEU A 60 2.43 6.29 -5.24
C LEU A 60 1.99 5.46 -6.46
N GLU A 61 2.92 4.80 -7.13
CA GLU A 61 2.62 4.00 -8.31
C GLU A 61 1.71 2.82 -7.97
N ARG A 62 2.01 2.09 -6.89
CA ARG A 62 1.13 1.00 -6.44
C ARG A 62 -0.27 1.49 -6.07
N ARG A 63 -0.39 2.66 -5.46
CA ARG A 63 -1.69 3.28 -5.15
C ARG A 63 -2.49 3.58 -6.42
N LYS A 64 -1.85 4.15 -7.45
CA LYS A 64 -2.48 4.40 -8.75
C LYS A 64 -2.95 3.09 -9.41
N GLU A 65 -2.14 2.04 -9.38
CA GLU A 65 -2.52 0.71 -9.89
C GLU A 65 -3.78 0.19 -9.20
N LEU A 66 -3.79 0.21 -7.86
CA LEU A 66 -4.94 -0.26 -7.07
C LEU A 66 -6.20 0.56 -7.32
N LEU A 67 -6.10 1.87 -7.46
CA LEU A 67 -7.22 2.74 -7.80
C LEU A 67 -7.76 2.42 -9.20
N ARG A 68 -6.89 2.23 -10.19
CA ARG A 68 -7.30 1.84 -11.54
C ARG A 68 -7.96 0.45 -11.56
N ALA A 69 -7.39 -0.52 -10.84
CA ALA A 69 -7.99 -1.84 -10.67
C ALA A 69 -9.38 -1.78 -10.01
N ALA A 70 -9.62 -0.80 -9.13
CA ALA A 70 -10.92 -0.54 -8.53
C ALA A 70 -11.89 0.26 -9.43
N GLY A 71 -11.51 0.53 -10.70
CA GLY A 71 -12.35 1.17 -11.71
C GLY A 71 -12.25 2.69 -11.77
N VAL A 72 -11.20 3.28 -11.20
CA VAL A 72 -10.85 4.69 -11.39
C VAL A 72 -10.19 4.86 -12.76
N GLU A 73 -10.69 5.80 -13.56
CA GLU A 73 -10.19 6.05 -14.93
C GLU A 73 -8.99 6.97 -14.91
N ASP A 74 -8.99 7.99 -14.03
CA ASP A 74 -7.86 8.90 -13.89
C ASP A 74 -7.55 9.20 -12.42
N VAL A 75 -6.25 9.42 -12.14
CA VAL A 75 -5.75 9.70 -10.79
C VAL A 75 -4.99 11.01 -10.79
N VAL A 76 -5.61 12.02 -10.21
CA VAL A 76 -5.01 13.34 -9.98
C VAL A 76 -4.21 13.32 -8.70
N VAL A 77 -2.92 13.57 -8.79
CA VAL A 77 -2.01 13.63 -7.65
C VAL A 77 -1.76 15.08 -7.26
N VAL A 78 -2.27 15.50 -6.12
CA VAL A 78 -1.95 16.80 -5.55
C VAL A 78 -0.57 16.72 -4.90
N HIS A 79 0.39 17.49 -5.41
CA HIS A 79 1.69 17.62 -4.76
C HIS A 79 1.53 18.41 -3.46
N PHE A 80 1.54 17.68 -2.33
CA PHE A 80 1.21 18.24 -1.02
C PHE A 80 2.42 18.94 -0.40
N THR A 81 2.45 20.27 -0.51
CA THR A 81 3.50 21.15 0.00
C THR A 81 3.01 21.95 1.20
N ALA A 82 3.91 22.71 1.85
CA ALA A 82 3.55 23.66 2.89
C ALA A 82 2.58 24.75 2.36
N GLU A 83 2.71 25.14 1.10
CA GLU A 83 1.78 26.05 0.44
C GLU A 83 0.38 25.45 0.38
N VAL A 84 0.23 24.22 -0.16
CA VAL A 84 -1.05 23.51 -0.21
C VAL A 84 -1.66 23.30 1.18
N ALA A 85 -0.83 23.01 2.18
CA ALA A 85 -1.27 22.87 3.56
C ALA A 85 -1.78 24.20 4.16
N SER A 86 -1.42 25.34 3.59
CA SER A 86 -1.87 26.67 4.02
C SER A 86 -3.15 27.14 3.33
N TRP A 87 -3.61 26.46 2.28
CA TRP A 87 -4.80 26.87 1.55
C TRP A 87 -6.06 26.81 2.41
N THR A 88 -6.90 27.83 2.27
CA THR A 88 -8.26 27.80 2.80
C THR A 88 -9.09 26.71 2.09
N PRO A 89 -10.22 26.27 2.67
CA PRO A 89 -11.12 25.36 1.97
C PRO A 89 -11.53 25.85 0.57
N ALA A 90 -11.81 27.15 0.40
CA ALA A 90 -12.15 27.74 -0.90
C ALA A 90 -11.00 27.62 -1.90
N GLN A 91 -9.78 27.96 -1.51
CA GLN A 91 -8.60 27.84 -2.37
C GLN A 91 -8.35 26.39 -2.81
N PHE A 92 -8.57 25.41 -1.92
CA PHE A 92 -8.46 24.01 -2.29
C PHE A 92 -9.52 23.62 -3.35
N VAL A 93 -10.78 24.05 -3.18
CA VAL A 93 -11.84 23.78 -4.15
C VAL A 93 -11.50 24.42 -5.49
N ASP A 94 -11.03 25.69 -5.49
CA ASP A 94 -10.68 26.43 -6.70
C ASP A 94 -9.51 25.80 -7.46
N ALA A 95 -8.48 25.38 -6.75
CA ALA A 95 -7.26 24.89 -7.35
C ALA A 95 -7.33 23.41 -7.77
N VAL A 96 -8.11 22.58 -7.05
CA VAL A 96 -8.09 21.12 -7.23
C VAL A 96 -9.38 20.57 -7.81
N ILE A 97 -10.55 21.06 -7.35
CA ILE A 97 -11.84 20.44 -7.68
C ILE A 97 -12.47 21.09 -8.90
N ARG A 98 -12.59 22.41 -8.93
CA ARG A 98 -13.22 23.14 -10.06
C ARG A 98 -12.59 22.86 -11.41
N PRO A 99 -11.24 22.75 -11.55
CA PRO A 99 -10.62 22.44 -12.84
C PRO A 99 -10.98 21.07 -13.41
N LEU A 100 -11.51 20.16 -12.57
CA LEU A 100 -11.97 18.84 -13.00
C LEU A 100 -13.41 18.86 -13.54
N HIS A 101 -14.14 19.96 -13.37
CA HIS A 101 -15.56 20.13 -13.76
C HIS A 101 -16.42 18.92 -13.32
N PRO A 102 -16.45 18.57 -12.01
CA PRO A 102 -17.16 17.37 -11.57
C PRO A 102 -18.68 17.56 -11.62
N ALA A 103 -19.42 16.53 -12.05
CA ALA A 103 -20.85 16.45 -11.80
C ALA A 103 -21.15 16.21 -10.32
N ARG A 104 -20.26 15.44 -9.67
CA ARG A 104 -20.36 15.07 -8.26
C ARG A 104 -19.00 14.87 -7.62
N VAL A 105 -18.89 15.27 -6.35
CA VAL A 105 -17.76 14.94 -5.48
C VAL A 105 -18.23 13.99 -4.38
N VAL A 106 -17.54 12.85 -4.22
CA VAL A 106 -17.87 11.83 -3.22
C VAL A 106 -16.69 11.68 -2.26
N VAL A 107 -16.95 11.82 -0.98
CA VAL A 107 -15.94 11.76 0.08
C VAL A 107 -16.46 10.97 1.29
N GLY A 108 -15.58 10.47 2.14
CA GLY A 108 -16.02 9.92 3.42
C GLY A 108 -16.65 11.00 4.32
N GLU A 109 -17.59 10.65 5.16
CA GLU A 109 -18.25 11.61 6.08
C GLU A 109 -17.26 12.29 7.04
N ASN A 110 -16.12 11.65 7.32
CA ASN A 110 -15.05 12.19 8.15
C ASN A 110 -14.02 13.04 7.36
N PHE A 111 -14.29 13.33 6.09
CA PHE A 111 -13.37 14.11 5.26
C PHE A 111 -13.13 15.50 5.84
N ARG A 112 -11.87 15.90 5.90
CA ARG A 112 -11.43 17.23 6.32
C ARG A 112 -10.41 17.75 5.34
N PHE A 113 -10.46 19.04 5.04
CA PHE A 113 -9.57 19.70 4.09
C PHE A 113 -9.33 21.17 4.42
N GLY A 114 -8.40 21.77 3.71
CA GLY A 114 -7.99 23.15 3.93
C GLY A 114 -7.15 23.33 5.20
N PHE A 115 -6.67 24.55 5.40
CA PHE A 115 -5.78 24.89 6.50
C PHE A 115 -6.38 24.49 7.85
N ARG A 116 -5.59 23.76 8.66
CA ARG A 116 -5.98 23.20 9.97
C ARG A 116 -7.25 22.37 9.94
N ALA A 117 -7.53 21.72 8.81
CA ALA A 117 -8.74 20.87 8.64
C ALA A 117 -10.06 21.65 8.86
N ALA A 118 -10.10 22.92 8.48
CA ALA A 118 -11.23 23.81 8.71
C ALA A 118 -12.46 23.46 7.88
N GLY A 119 -12.28 22.83 6.69
CA GLY A 119 -13.37 22.38 5.84
C GLY A 119 -13.79 20.95 6.12
N ASP A 120 -15.07 20.67 5.95
CA ASP A 120 -15.70 19.35 6.02
C ASP A 120 -16.66 19.13 4.85
N VAL A 121 -17.47 18.07 4.90
CA VAL A 121 -18.43 17.72 3.83
C VAL A 121 -19.46 18.84 3.62
N SER A 122 -19.93 19.50 4.67
CA SER A 122 -20.90 20.61 4.56
C SER A 122 -20.27 21.84 3.91
N THR A 123 -19.04 22.18 4.34
CA THR A 123 -18.24 23.25 3.72
C THR A 123 -18.01 22.98 2.24
N LEU A 124 -17.71 21.72 1.87
CA LEU A 124 -17.52 21.34 0.48
C LEU A 124 -18.79 21.50 -0.34
N ALA A 125 -19.96 21.14 0.25
CA ALA A 125 -21.26 21.29 -0.40
C ALA A 125 -21.63 22.77 -0.59
N GLU A 126 -21.36 23.61 0.38
CA GLU A 126 -21.58 25.07 0.29
C GLU A 126 -20.72 25.71 -0.82
N LEU A 127 -19.42 25.36 -0.86
CA LEU A 127 -18.48 25.87 -1.86
C LEU A 127 -18.78 25.36 -3.28
N GLY A 128 -19.41 24.18 -3.40
CA GLY A 128 -19.81 23.57 -4.67
C GLY A 128 -21.23 23.92 -5.11
N ALA A 129 -21.97 24.75 -4.34
CA ALA A 129 -23.38 25.04 -4.61
C ALA A 129 -23.59 25.63 -6.00
N GLY A 130 -24.45 24.98 -6.80
CA GLY A 130 -24.73 25.37 -8.18
C GLY A 130 -23.71 24.87 -9.24
N GLU A 131 -22.59 24.30 -8.83
CA GLU A 131 -21.57 23.78 -9.74
C GLU A 131 -21.50 22.24 -9.74
N PHE A 132 -21.45 21.62 -8.57
CA PHE A 132 -21.41 20.16 -8.42
C PHE A 132 -22.15 19.71 -7.17
N LYS A 133 -22.58 18.44 -7.16
CA LYS A 133 -23.20 17.82 -5.99
C LYS A 133 -22.12 17.22 -5.08
N VAL A 134 -22.36 17.21 -3.77
CA VAL A 134 -21.48 16.55 -2.80
C VAL A 134 -22.22 15.40 -2.11
N HIS A 135 -21.53 14.27 -1.95
CA HIS A 135 -22.03 13.09 -1.27
C HIS A 135 -21.04 12.63 -0.21
N GLY A 136 -21.40 12.75 1.06
CA GLY A 136 -20.66 12.15 2.18
C GLY A 136 -21.07 10.69 2.38
N VAL A 137 -20.09 9.78 2.32
CA VAL A 137 -20.31 8.34 2.48
C VAL A 137 -19.98 7.95 3.92
N PRO A 138 -20.88 7.25 4.63
CA PRO A 138 -20.60 6.72 5.96
C PRO A 138 -19.38 5.80 5.97
N LEU A 139 -18.65 5.81 7.08
CA LEU A 139 -17.48 4.95 7.23
C LEU A 139 -17.90 3.47 7.30
N LEU A 140 -17.28 2.64 6.46
CA LEU A 140 -17.47 1.20 6.55
C LEU A 140 -16.82 0.68 7.83
N THR A 141 -17.61 0.05 8.71
CA THR A 141 -17.13 -0.54 9.96
C THR A 141 -17.13 -2.07 9.89
N ASP A 142 -16.36 -2.72 10.74
CA ASP A 142 -16.40 -4.18 10.95
C ASP A 142 -17.31 -4.57 12.13
N GLY A 143 -18.23 -3.69 12.50
CA GLY A 143 -19.15 -3.78 13.64
C GLY A 143 -18.69 -2.97 14.84
N THR A 144 -17.42 -2.73 15.05
CA THR A 144 -16.87 -1.97 16.18
C THR A 144 -15.96 -0.82 15.79
N GLN A 145 -15.16 -0.99 14.74
CA GLN A 145 -14.17 0.01 14.31
C GLN A 145 -14.25 0.30 12.81
N PRO A 146 -13.99 1.55 12.39
CA PRO A 146 -13.90 1.90 10.98
C PRO A 146 -12.73 1.13 10.32
N ARG A 147 -13.00 0.50 9.17
CA ARG A 147 -11.94 -0.07 8.34
C ARG A 147 -11.05 1.04 7.83
N SER A 148 -9.80 1.02 8.19
CA SER A 148 -8.87 2.12 7.94
C SER A 148 -7.45 1.63 7.61
N SER A 149 -6.66 2.47 6.95
CA SER A 149 -5.24 2.22 6.72
C SER A 149 -4.47 2.02 8.03
N THR A 150 -4.93 2.59 9.14
CA THR A 150 -4.30 2.41 10.46
C THR A 150 -4.40 0.97 10.93
N LEU A 151 -5.57 0.33 10.80
CA LEU A 151 -5.74 -1.08 11.17
C LEU A 151 -4.87 -2.00 10.31
N ILE A 152 -4.76 -1.70 9.00
CA ILE A 152 -3.88 -2.47 8.12
C ILE A 152 -2.41 -2.30 8.53
N ARG A 153 -1.97 -1.08 8.88
CA ARG A 153 -0.59 -0.85 9.37
C ARG A 153 -0.28 -1.67 10.63
N HIS A 154 -1.22 -1.75 11.57
CA HIS A 154 -1.06 -2.60 12.75
C HIS A 154 -0.95 -4.07 12.38
N ALA A 155 -1.86 -4.58 11.56
CA ALA A 155 -1.83 -5.98 11.11
C ALA A 155 -0.53 -6.32 10.34
N VAL A 156 -0.05 -5.42 9.47
CA VAL A 156 1.24 -5.57 8.78
C VAL A 156 2.39 -5.57 9.77
N ALA A 157 2.42 -4.62 10.73
CA ALA A 157 3.46 -4.54 11.74
C ALA A 157 3.53 -5.79 12.63
N GLU A 158 2.42 -6.48 12.84
CA GLU A 158 2.33 -7.75 13.58
C GLU A 158 2.59 -8.97 12.69
N GLY A 159 2.57 -8.80 11.37
CA GLY A 159 2.68 -9.88 10.39
C GLY A 159 1.40 -10.70 10.26
N ASP A 160 0.26 -10.15 10.69
CA ASP A 160 -1.07 -10.80 10.57
C ASP A 160 -1.70 -10.53 9.20
N PHE A 161 -1.27 -11.30 8.21
CA PHE A 161 -1.80 -11.20 6.85
C PHE A 161 -3.20 -11.81 6.68
N GLY A 162 -3.66 -12.61 7.64
CA GLY A 162 -5.06 -13.00 7.74
C GLY A 162 -5.94 -11.77 7.94
N ARG A 163 -5.60 -10.96 8.93
CA ARG A 163 -6.30 -9.71 9.23
C ARG A 163 -6.17 -8.68 8.10
N VAL A 164 -5.01 -8.58 7.45
CA VAL A 164 -4.84 -7.72 6.27
C VAL A 164 -5.86 -8.08 5.18
N ARG A 165 -6.04 -9.37 4.86
CA ARG A 165 -7.02 -9.84 3.86
C ARG A 165 -8.48 -9.59 4.27
N GLU A 166 -8.80 -9.58 5.56
CA GLU A 166 -10.12 -9.20 6.05
C GLU A 166 -10.42 -7.70 5.87
N LEU A 167 -9.40 -6.86 6.00
CA LEU A 167 -9.52 -5.41 5.93
C LEU A 167 -9.40 -4.87 4.49
N SER A 168 -8.71 -5.60 3.62
CA SER A 168 -8.44 -5.20 2.24
C SER A 168 -8.63 -6.38 1.28
N ASP A 169 -9.19 -6.13 0.11
CA ASP A 169 -9.25 -7.13 -0.96
C ASP A 169 -7.91 -7.26 -1.71
N ASN A 170 -6.94 -6.43 -1.34
CA ASN A 170 -5.61 -6.40 -1.95
C ASN A 170 -4.60 -7.15 -1.09
N VAL A 171 -3.67 -7.83 -1.75
CA VAL A 171 -2.51 -8.42 -1.09
C VAL A 171 -1.54 -7.30 -0.69
N PHE A 172 -1.00 -7.37 0.52
CA PHE A 172 0.06 -6.46 0.93
C PHE A 172 1.31 -6.73 0.10
N ARG A 173 1.70 -5.73 -0.68
CA ARG A 173 2.83 -5.77 -1.60
C ARG A 173 3.92 -4.81 -1.17
N PHE A 174 5.14 -5.33 -1.09
CA PHE A 174 6.38 -4.59 -0.98
C PHE A 174 7.13 -4.68 -2.31
N SER A 175 7.68 -3.60 -2.81
CA SER A 175 8.48 -3.63 -4.05
C SER A 175 9.77 -2.85 -3.90
N GLY A 176 10.77 -3.24 -4.66
CA GLY A 176 12.04 -2.55 -4.75
C GLY A 176 13.02 -3.26 -5.67
N VAL A 177 14.15 -2.60 -5.91
CA VAL A 177 15.23 -3.12 -6.74
C VAL A 177 16.07 -4.11 -5.94
N VAL A 178 16.33 -5.27 -6.52
CA VAL A 178 17.18 -6.29 -5.92
C VAL A 178 18.63 -5.85 -5.91
N VAL A 179 19.23 -5.80 -4.73
CA VAL A 179 20.64 -5.47 -4.55
C VAL A 179 21.46 -6.70 -4.19
N ARG A 180 22.78 -6.61 -4.35
CA ARG A 180 23.70 -7.64 -3.91
C ARG A 180 23.75 -7.66 -2.38
N GLY A 181 23.42 -8.79 -1.78
CA GLY A 181 23.54 -9.05 -0.35
C GLY A 181 24.84 -9.75 0.02
N ASP A 182 24.92 -10.20 1.26
CA ASP A 182 26.12 -10.89 1.82
C ASP A 182 26.38 -12.29 1.25
N ARG A 183 25.55 -12.78 0.30
CA ARG A 183 25.58 -14.10 -0.34
C ARG A 183 25.54 -15.30 0.61
N ARG A 184 25.24 -15.09 1.89
CA ARG A 184 25.16 -16.17 2.90
C ARG A 184 24.13 -17.23 2.53
N GLY A 185 22.95 -16.80 2.02
CA GLY A 185 21.92 -17.72 1.53
C GLY A 185 22.41 -18.59 0.38
N HIS A 186 23.14 -18.03 -0.57
CA HIS A 186 23.71 -18.77 -1.73
C HIS A 186 24.67 -19.88 -1.26
N GLU A 187 25.54 -19.61 -0.29
CA GLU A 187 26.46 -20.60 0.30
C GLU A 187 25.75 -21.73 1.03
N LEU A 188 24.50 -21.51 1.43
CA LEU A 188 23.63 -22.48 2.10
C LEU A 188 22.71 -23.23 1.13
N GLY A 189 22.73 -22.90 -0.17
CA GLY A 189 21.84 -23.49 -1.17
C GLY A 189 20.49 -22.79 -1.33
N PHE A 190 20.33 -21.59 -0.74
CA PHE A 190 19.11 -20.78 -0.82
C PHE A 190 19.44 -19.39 -1.36
N PRO A 191 19.61 -19.23 -2.68
CA PRO A 191 19.86 -17.91 -3.27
C PRO A 191 18.64 -16.99 -3.02
N THR A 192 18.87 -15.83 -2.38
CA THR A 192 17.82 -14.87 -2.04
C THR A 192 17.95 -13.57 -2.82
N ALA A 193 16.83 -13.03 -3.28
CA ALA A 193 16.73 -11.66 -3.74
C ALA A 193 16.65 -10.71 -2.53
N ASN A 194 17.61 -9.82 -2.41
CA ASN A 194 17.72 -8.87 -1.30
C ASN A 194 17.14 -7.52 -1.72
N VAL A 195 16.11 -7.04 -1.02
CA VAL A 195 15.48 -5.76 -1.29
C VAL A 195 15.61 -4.86 -0.06
N PRO A 196 16.34 -3.74 -0.16
CA PRO A 196 16.42 -2.75 0.91
C PRO A 196 15.04 -2.15 1.20
N VAL A 197 14.78 -1.82 2.45
CA VAL A 197 13.53 -1.17 2.85
C VAL A 197 13.67 0.34 2.70
N PRO A 198 12.94 0.99 1.78
CA PRO A 198 12.94 2.44 1.69
C PRO A 198 12.38 3.08 2.96
N PRO A 199 12.93 4.21 3.39
CA PRO A 199 12.38 4.95 4.51
C PRO A 199 10.91 5.31 4.28
N GLY A 200 10.08 5.18 5.32
CA GLY A 200 8.68 5.57 5.29
C GLY A 200 7.71 4.53 4.73
N LEU A 201 8.17 3.38 4.22
CA LEU A 201 7.29 2.27 3.86
C LEU A 201 7.07 1.30 5.02
N ALA A 202 5.84 0.80 5.14
CA ALA A 202 5.50 -0.27 6.07
C ALA A 202 6.12 -1.59 5.59
N VAL A 203 6.67 -2.33 6.54
CA VAL A 203 7.15 -3.70 6.33
C VAL A 203 6.69 -4.56 7.51
N PRO A 204 6.51 -5.87 7.33
CA PRO A 204 6.10 -6.76 8.40
C PRO A 204 7.11 -6.81 9.55
N ALA A 205 6.67 -7.32 10.71
CA ALA A 205 7.56 -7.69 11.81
C ALA A 205 8.68 -8.61 11.34
N ASP A 206 9.79 -8.65 12.08
CA ASP A 206 10.87 -9.60 11.81
C ASP A 206 10.36 -11.05 11.88
N GLY A 207 10.66 -11.83 10.86
CA GLY A 207 10.16 -13.20 10.75
C GLY A 207 10.38 -13.80 9.36
N VAL A 208 9.83 -15.00 9.20
CA VAL A 208 9.77 -15.73 7.94
C VAL A 208 8.32 -15.86 7.51
N TYR A 209 8.08 -15.66 6.21
CA TYR A 209 6.75 -15.56 5.62
C TYR A 209 6.66 -16.40 4.35
N ALA A 210 5.47 -16.90 4.05
CA ALA A 210 5.10 -17.40 2.73
C ALA A 210 4.53 -16.26 1.88
N GLY A 211 4.83 -16.26 0.59
CA GLY A 211 4.32 -15.26 -0.34
C GLY A 211 4.81 -15.49 -1.75
N TRP A 212 4.78 -14.47 -2.55
CA TRP A 212 5.17 -14.58 -3.96
C TRP A 212 6.10 -13.46 -4.37
N VAL A 213 6.89 -13.73 -5.40
CA VAL A 213 7.75 -12.77 -6.10
C VAL A 213 7.27 -12.63 -7.53
N THR A 214 7.27 -11.40 -8.04
CA THR A 214 6.99 -11.07 -9.45
C THR A 214 7.99 -10.01 -9.91
N ARG A 215 8.58 -10.18 -11.11
CA ARG A 215 9.38 -9.11 -11.72
C ARG A 215 8.46 -8.01 -12.23
N LEU A 216 8.90 -6.76 -12.16
CA LEU A 216 8.13 -5.60 -12.61
C LEU A 216 8.62 -5.02 -13.95
N ASP A 217 9.63 -5.63 -14.57
CA ASP A 217 10.23 -5.20 -15.83
C ASP A 217 9.64 -5.89 -17.08
N GLY A 218 8.49 -6.55 -16.96
CA GLY A 218 7.81 -7.25 -18.06
C GLY A 218 6.69 -8.17 -17.58
N ASP A 219 6.14 -8.95 -18.50
CA ASP A 219 5.18 -9.99 -18.20
C ASP A 219 5.87 -11.21 -17.57
N SER A 220 5.92 -11.23 -16.26
CA SER A 220 6.54 -12.32 -15.51
C SER A 220 5.50 -13.09 -14.71
N PRO A 221 5.64 -14.42 -14.60
CA PRO A 221 4.80 -15.21 -13.72
C PRO A 221 5.04 -14.79 -12.25
N ARG A 222 4.07 -15.12 -11.43
CA ARG A 222 4.15 -14.98 -9.99
C ARG A 222 4.73 -16.26 -9.41
N TRP A 223 5.90 -16.19 -8.81
CA TRP A 223 6.60 -17.35 -8.25
C TRP A 223 6.37 -17.46 -6.75
N PRO A 224 6.07 -18.65 -6.21
CA PRO A 224 6.02 -18.87 -4.77
C PRO A 224 7.39 -18.64 -4.13
N ALA A 225 7.39 -18.07 -2.93
CA ALA A 225 8.62 -17.70 -2.24
C ALA A 225 8.51 -17.85 -0.72
N ALA A 226 9.64 -18.19 -0.08
CA ALA A 226 9.86 -18.00 1.33
C ALA A 226 10.56 -16.65 1.54
N ILE A 227 10.02 -15.81 2.41
CA ILE A 227 10.43 -14.40 2.56
C ILE A 227 10.93 -14.21 3.99
N SER A 228 12.15 -13.71 4.14
CA SER A 228 12.70 -13.30 5.43
C SER A 228 12.66 -11.79 5.57
N VAL A 229 12.13 -11.29 6.67
CA VAL A 229 12.21 -9.89 7.08
C VAL A 229 13.06 -9.82 8.32
N GLY A 230 14.10 -9.02 8.30
CA GLY A 230 15.02 -8.92 9.42
C GLY A 230 15.93 -7.72 9.35
N THR A 231 16.69 -7.53 10.43
CA THR A 231 17.69 -6.48 10.56
C THR A 231 19.08 -7.07 10.51
N ASN A 232 19.93 -6.53 9.63
CA ASN A 232 21.34 -6.88 9.57
C ASN A 232 22.18 -5.75 10.16
N PRO A 233 23.13 -6.02 11.06
CA PRO A 233 24.10 -5.03 11.48
C PRO A 233 24.96 -4.61 10.28
N THR A 234 25.11 -3.30 10.07
CA THR A 234 26.01 -2.71 9.08
C THR A 234 27.04 -1.83 9.78
N PHE A 235 28.07 -1.39 9.05
CA PHE A 235 29.08 -0.45 9.60
C PHE A 235 28.46 0.89 10.01
N ASP A 236 27.34 1.29 9.34
CA ASP A 236 26.66 2.56 9.57
C ASP A 236 25.40 2.42 10.44
N GLY A 237 25.15 1.24 11.04
CA GLY A 237 23.98 1.00 11.90
C GLY A 237 23.27 -0.33 11.64
N VAL A 238 21.94 -0.31 11.70
CA VAL A 238 21.09 -1.48 11.49
C VAL A 238 20.25 -1.23 10.25
N GLU A 239 20.45 -2.01 9.20
CA GLU A 239 19.65 -1.95 7.99
C GLU A 239 18.58 -3.05 8.01
N ARG A 240 17.33 -2.67 7.76
CA ARG A 240 16.23 -3.61 7.61
C ARG A 240 16.13 -4.05 6.16
N ARG A 241 16.04 -5.37 5.93
CA ARG A 241 15.97 -5.97 4.60
C ARG A 241 14.83 -6.95 4.49
N VAL A 242 14.31 -7.07 3.28
CA VAL A 242 13.42 -8.13 2.86
C VAL A 242 14.19 -9.01 1.90
N GLU A 243 14.33 -10.28 2.24
CA GLU A 243 15.03 -11.29 1.45
C GLU A 243 14.03 -12.34 0.99
N ALA A 244 13.93 -12.57 -0.32
CA ALA A 244 13.00 -13.54 -0.89
C ALA A 244 13.76 -14.69 -1.58
N TYR A 245 13.50 -15.90 -1.15
CA TYR A 245 13.92 -17.13 -1.80
C TYR A 245 12.77 -17.63 -2.67
N VAL A 246 12.94 -17.61 -4.00
CA VAL A 246 11.95 -18.14 -4.93
C VAL A 246 12.04 -19.67 -4.92
N LEU A 247 10.93 -20.33 -4.64
CA LEU A 247 10.89 -21.78 -4.52
C LEU A 247 11.16 -22.44 -5.87
N ASP A 248 11.99 -23.49 -5.82
CA ASP A 248 12.29 -24.36 -6.97
C ASP A 248 12.84 -23.64 -8.22
N ARG A 249 13.51 -22.48 -8.00
CA ARG A 249 14.14 -21.68 -9.05
C ARG A 249 15.52 -21.22 -8.62
N ASP A 250 16.54 -21.68 -9.34
CA ASP A 250 17.94 -21.30 -9.18
C ASP A 250 18.51 -20.58 -10.43
N ASP A 251 17.68 -20.45 -11.46
CA ASP A 251 18.00 -19.88 -12.76
C ASP A 251 17.62 -18.40 -12.93
N LEU A 252 17.05 -17.76 -11.86
CA LEU A 252 16.54 -16.42 -11.96
C LEU A 252 17.65 -15.37 -11.78
N GLU A 253 17.87 -14.55 -12.80
CA GLU A 253 18.71 -13.36 -12.72
C GLU A 253 17.85 -12.17 -12.28
N LEU A 254 17.92 -11.83 -10.98
CA LEU A 254 17.10 -10.78 -10.38
C LEU A 254 17.89 -9.54 -9.95
N TYR A 255 19.23 -9.54 -10.01
CA TYR A 255 20.03 -8.38 -9.66
C TYR A 255 19.70 -7.16 -10.53
N ASP A 256 19.61 -6.00 -9.89
CA ASP A 256 19.29 -4.72 -10.52
C ASP A 256 17.87 -4.69 -11.17
N VAL A 257 17.03 -5.71 -10.89
CA VAL A 257 15.64 -5.79 -11.35
C VAL A 257 14.73 -5.34 -10.22
N GLU A 258 13.70 -4.54 -10.54
CA GLU A 258 12.62 -4.24 -9.61
C GLU A 258 11.67 -5.43 -9.51
N ILE A 259 11.43 -5.89 -8.28
CA ILE A 259 10.51 -6.99 -7.97
C ILE A 259 9.40 -6.54 -7.02
N ALA A 260 8.25 -7.19 -7.14
CA ALA A 260 7.18 -7.15 -6.16
C ALA A 260 7.24 -8.40 -5.28
N ILE A 261 7.09 -8.21 -3.98
CA ILE A 261 7.02 -9.26 -2.97
C ILE A 261 5.65 -9.16 -2.31
N ASP A 262 4.79 -10.14 -2.55
CA ASP A 262 3.45 -10.23 -2.00
C ASP A 262 3.47 -11.14 -0.76
N PHE A 263 3.10 -10.61 0.40
CA PHE A 263 3.05 -11.37 1.65
C PHE A 263 1.71 -12.07 1.83
N TYR A 264 1.74 -13.35 2.16
CA TYR A 264 0.53 -14.17 2.34
C TYR A 264 0.30 -14.62 3.78
N ALA A 265 1.30 -15.24 4.40
CA ALA A 265 1.19 -15.76 5.76
C ALA A 265 2.53 -15.68 6.49
N ARG A 266 2.48 -15.47 7.81
CA ARG A 266 3.66 -15.57 8.67
C ARG A 266 3.86 -17.03 9.05
N LEU A 267 5.05 -17.57 8.76
CA LEU A 267 5.45 -18.92 9.18
C LEU A 267 5.93 -18.91 10.62
N ARG A 268 6.84 -18.00 10.95
CA ARG A 268 7.43 -17.88 12.30
C ARG A 268 8.12 -16.53 12.53
N GLY A 269 8.49 -16.29 13.77
CA GLY A 269 9.42 -15.20 14.13
C GLY A 269 10.88 -15.54 13.81
N GLN A 270 11.77 -14.55 13.97
CA GLN A 270 13.22 -14.77 13.88
C GLN A 270 13.73 -15.58 15.09
N VAL A 271 14.60 -16.55 14.83
CA VAL A 271 15.23 -17.39 15.83
C VAL A 271 16.74 -17.43 15.59
N LYS A 272 17.53 -17.40 16.67
CA LYS A 272 18.97 -17.65 16.60
C LYS A 272 19.24 -19.15 16.67
N TYR A 273 20.05 -19.65 15.74
CA TYR A 273 20.43 -21.07 15.69
C TYR A 273 21.82 -21.30 16.26
N ALA A 274 22.01 -22.44 16.92
CA ALA A 274 23.28 -22.82 17.53
C ALA A 274 24.38 -23.21 16.53
N GLY A 275 24.03 -23.35 15.23
CA GLY A 275 24.97 -23.69 14.17
C GLY A 275 24.32 -23.75 12.79
N ARG A 276 25.18 -23.96 11.78
CA ARG A 276 24.81 -23.97 10.36
C ARG A 276 23.82 -25.08 10.01
N GLU A 277 23.99 -26.28 10.55
CA GLU A 277 23.11 -27.42 10.26
C GLU A 277 21.68 -27.21 10.75
N ALA A 278 21.53 -26.66 11.98
CA ALA A 278 20.22 -26.33 12.54
C ALA A 278 19.51 -25.25 11.72
N LEU A 279 20.24 -24.24 11.23
CA LEU A 279 19.72 -23.21 10.35
C LEU A 279 19.24 -23.80 9.01
N ILE A 280 20.05 -24.62 8.35
CA ILE A 280 19.71 -25.25 7.05
C ILE A 280 18.46 -26.13 7.21
N LYS A 281 18.40 -26.95 8.26
CA LYS A 281 17.23 -27.78 8.56
C LYS A 281 15.95 -26.94 8.69
N GLN A 282 16.03 -25.81 9.37
CA GLN A 282 14.89 -24.92 9.53
C GLN A 282 14.51 -24.24 8.22
N MET A 283 15.49 -23.82 7.41
CA MET A 283 15.21 -23.22 6.11
C MET A 283 14.46 -24.20 5.18
N HIS A 284 14.84 -25.48 5.18
CA HIS A 284 14.08 -26.51 4.45
C HIS A 284 12.64 -26.64 4.98
N ALA A 285 12.44 -26.64 6.29
CA ALA A 285 11.11 -26.70 6.89
C ALA A 285 10.25 -25.47 6.50
N ASP A 286 10.83 -24.27 6.54
CA ASP A 286 10.16 -23.04 6.12
C ASP A 286 9.75 -23.08 4.64
N VAL A 287 10.60 -23.61 3.75
CA VAL A 287 10.32 -23.77 2.34
C VAL A 287 9.18 -24.77 2.10
N GLU A 288 9.16 -25.91 2.80
CA GLU A 288 8.07 -26.89 2.67
C GLU A 288 6.75 -26.31 3.19
N GLU A 289 6.76 -25.61 4.32
CA GLU A 289 5.58 -24.96 4.86
C GLU A 289 5.05 -23.87 3.91
N ALA A 290 5.95 -23.02 3.36
CA ALA A 290 5.58 -22.02 2.37
C ALA A 290 4.95 -22.68 1.13
N ARG A 291 5.55 -23.76 0.62
CA ARG A 291 5.01 -24.51 -0.53
C ARG A 291 3.60 -25.01 -0.25
N HIS A 292 3.40 -25.66 0.89
CA HIS A 292 2.10 -26.19 1.29
C HIS A 292 1.02 -25.10 1.35
N LEU A 293 1.32 -23.96 2.01
CA LEU A 293 0.37 -22.85 2.14
C LEU A 293 0.05 -22.18 0.81
N LEU A 294 1.04 -22.01 -0.08
CA LEU A 294 0.86 -21.29 -1.34
C LEU A 294 0.23 -22.14 -2.44
N HIS A 295 0.28 -23.48 -2.34
CA HIS A 295 -0.48 -24.36 -3.22
C HIS A 295 -1.97 -24.40 -2.89
N ALA A 296 -2.36 -24.06 -1.67
CA ALA A 296 -3.75 -24.01 -1.20
C ALA A 296 -4.39 -22.61 -1.34
N ALA A 297 -3.64 -21.62 -1.78
CA ALA A 297 -4.03 -20.20 -1.89
C ALA A 297 -4.34 -19.82 -3.32
#